data_a19223a24060b7c3878973c053c7c43f
#
_entry.id   a19223a24060b7c3878973c053c7c43f
#
_cell.length_a   1.000
_cell.length_b   1.000
_cell.length_c   1.000
_cell.angle_alpha   90.00
_cell.angle_beta   90.00
_cell.angle_gamma   90.00
#
_symmetry.space_group_name_H-M   'P 1'
#
loop_
_entity.id
_entity.type
_entity.pdbx_description
1 polymer ?
#
loop_
_entity_poly.entity_id
_entity_poly.type
_entity_poly.pdbx_seq_one_letter_code
_entity_poly.pdbx_strand_id
1 'polypeptide(L)'
;MLISEKLARALSVQVGNEFGASLQYVMLASYFEREALPVLAARFYEQADEERMHAMKISHYVNAAGGTLEIQAIPKGKADFASAEEAVQLALNWELTVTRQINDLVGIAIVESDHLAQNFLVWFVNEQLEEVSSMDMLLKTIQRAKGDMLRVEEYVSRSGARAPESGLEPGA
;
A
#
# COMPACT_ATOMS: atom_id res chain seq x y z
N MET A 1 -26.03 10.04 -10.11
CA MET A 1 -24.64 9.95 -9.69
C MET A 1 -24.66 9.91 -8.17
N LEU A 2 -24.10 8.84 -7.57
CA LEU A 2 -24.09 8.64 -6.11
C LEU A 2 -22.83 9.21 -5.46
N ILE A 3 -21.90 9.73 -6.26
CA ILE A 3 -20.62 10.31 -5.83
C ILE A 3 -20.49 11.73 -6.38
N SER A 4 -19.90 12.64 -5.62
CA SER A 4 -19.61 14.00 -6.12
C SER A 4 -18.45 13.98 -7.12
N GLU A 5 -18.39 14.97 -8.03
CA GLU A 5 -17.23 15.13 -8.92
C GLU A 5 -15.92 15.36 -8.16
N LYS A 6 -15.98 16.04 -7.01
CA LYS A 6 -14.81 16.30 -6.16
C LYS A 6 -14.25 14.99 -5.63
N LEU A 7 -15.10 14.14 -5.04
CA LEU A 7 -14.68 12.87 -4.48
C LEU A 7 -14.23 11.90 -5.59
N ALA A 8 -14.93 11.86 -6.75
CA ALA A 8 -14.55 11.04 -7.88
C ALA A 8 -13.15 11.41 -8.42
N ARG A 9 -12.85 12.71 -8.52
CA ARG A 9 -11.50 13.18 -8.90
C ARG A 9 -10.45 12.80 -7.85
N ALA A 10 -10.74 12.99 -6.57
CA ALA A 10 -9.80 12.63 -5.49
C ALA A 10 -9.51 11.12 -5.46
N LEU A 11 -10.53 10.27 -5.64
CA LEU A 11 -10.37 8.82 -5.76
C LEU A 11 -9.59 8.44 -7.03
N SER A 12 -9.80 9.15 -8.15
CA SER A 12 -9.02 8.91 -9.38
C SER A 12 -7.52 9.20 -9.18
N VAL A 13 -7.19 10.24 -8.42
CA VAL A 13 -5.80 10.51 -8.01
C VAL A 13 -5.25 9.36 -7.18
N GLN A 14 -6.05 8.85 -6.22
CA GLN A 14 -5.62 7.72 -5.40
C GLN A 14 -5.40 6.45 -6.22
N VAL A 15 -6.23 6.17 -7.22
CA VAL A 15 -5.98 5.05 -8.15
C VAL A 15 -4.60 5.17 -8.80
N GLY A 16 -4.20 6.37 -9.21
CA GLY A 16 -2.85 6.63 -9.74
C GLY A 16 -1.75 6.39 -8.71
N ASN A 17 -2.00 6.76 -7.44
CA ASN A 17 -1.05 6.54 -6.34
C ASN A 17 -0.86 5.06 -6.05
N GLU A 18 -1.94 4.26 -6.02
CA GLU A 18 -1.87 2.80 -5.80
C GLU A 18 -1.14 2.09 -6.96
N PHE A 19 -1.43 2.45 -8.21
CA PHE A 19 -0.64 1.94 -9.33
C PHE A 19 0.84 2.37 -9.26
N GLY A 20 1.11 3.58 -8.78
CA GLY A 20 2.46 4.05 -8.52
C GLY A 20 3.18 3.23 -7.45
N ALA A 21 2.48 2.88 -6.36
CA ALA A 21 2.96 1.98 -5.32
C ALA A 21 3.26 0.59 -5.88
N SER A 22 2.33 0.02 -6.65
CA SER A 22 2.51 -1.28 -7.31
C SER A 22 3.79 -1.31 -8.16
N LEU A 23 4.01 -0.31 -9.02
CA LEU A 23 5.22 -0.22 -9.84
C LEU A 23 6.48 -0.02 -9.00
N GLN A 24 6.41 0.77 -7.92
CA GLN A 24 7.53 0.96 -6.99
C GLN A 24 7.89 -0.35 -6.29
N TYR A 25 6.89 -1.14 -5.88
CA TYR A 25 7.13 -2.43 -5.24
C TYR A 25 7.72 -3.49 -6.19
N VAL A 26 7.36 -3.46 -7.48
CA VAL A 26 8.07 -4.25 -8.51
C VAL A 26 9.55 -3.87 -8.57
N MET A 27 9.89 -2.58 -8.49
CA MET A 27 11.29 -2.13 -8.50
C MET A 27 12.05 -2.54 -7.23
N LEU A 28 11.39 -2.52 -6.06
CA LEU A 28 11.94 -3.03 -4.81
C LEU A 28 12.20 -4.55 -4.89
N ALA A 29 11.23 -5.30 -5.41
CA ALA A 29 11.38 -6.75 -5.62
C ALA A 29 12.57 -7.05 -6.54
N SER A 30 12.68 -6.35 -7.66
CA SER A 30 13.81 -6.48 -8.59
C SER A 30 15.16 -6.10 -7.94
N TYR A 31 15.18 -5.09 -7.08
CA TYR A 31 16.38 -4.77 -6.28
C TYR A 31 16.76 -5.95 -5.37
N PHE A 32 15.83 -6.52 -4.61
CA PHE A 32 16.11 -7.65 -3.73
C PHE A 32 16.52 -8.92 -4.48
N GLU A 33 16.02 -9.15 -5.69
CA GLU A 33 16.53 -10.24 -6.56
C GLU A 33 18.01 -10.03 -6.90
N ARG A 34 18.42 -8.81 -7.29
CA ARG A 34 19.82 -8.51 -7.59
C ARG A 34 20.75 -8.66 -6.38
N GLU A 35 20.21 -8.42 -5.18
CA GLU A 35 20.93 -8.61 -3.90
C GLU A 35 20.94 -10.09 -3.42
N ALA A 36 20.41 -11.03 -4.20
CA ALA A 36 20.25 -12.44 -3.84
C ALA A 36 19.42 -12.67 -2.56
N LEU A 37 18.33 -11.89 -2.40
CA LEU A 37 17.39 -11.95 -1.29
C LEU A 37 15.98 -12.36 -1.80
N PRO A 38 15.79 -13.63 -2.20
CA PRO A 38 14.60 -14.07 -2.92
C PRO A 38 13.31 -14.04 -2.09
N VAL A 39 13.39 -14.19 -0.76
CA VAL A 39 12.19 -14.13 0.11
C VAL A 39 11.68 -12.69 0.20
N LEU A 40 12.57 -11.71 0.35
CA LEU A 40 12.20 -10.30 0.32
C LEU A 40 11.68 -9.91 -1.06
N ALA A 41 12.30 -10.39 -2.14
CA ALA A 41 11.81 -10.15 -3.50
C ALA A 41 10.37 -10.66 -3.68
N ALA A 42 10.10 -11.90 -3.29
CA ALA A 42 8.76 -12.50 -3.37
C ALA A 42 7.74 -11.68 -2.59
N ARG A 43 8.07 -11.27 -1.36
CA ARG A 43 7.21 -10.40 -0.54
C ARG A 43 6.85 -9.09 -1.25
N PHE A 44 7.80 -8.42 -1.89
CA PHE A 44 7.53 -7.16 -2.58
C PHE A 44 6.80 -7.36 -3.91
N TYR A 45 6.91 -8.51 -4.57
CA TYR A 45 6.02 -8.85 -5.68
C TYR A 45 4.57 -9.07 -5.23
N GLU A 46 4.35 -9.75 -4.10
CA GLU A 46 3.02 -9.90 -3.49
C GLU A 46 2.42 -8.54 -3.14
N GLN A 47 3.22 -7.66 -2.51
CA GLN A 47 2.81 -6.30 -2.20
C GLN A 47 2.43 -5.50 -3.47
N ALA A 48 3.18 -5.65 -4.55
CA ALA A 48 2.85 -5.00 -5.83
C ALA A 48 1.48 -5.44 -6.39
N ASP A 49 1.13 -6.73 -6.23
CA ASP A 49 -0.18 -7.25 -6.62
C ASP A 49 -1.30 -6.73 -5.71
N GLU A 50 -1.04 -6.58 -4.40
CA GLU A 50 -1.99 -5.99 -3.43
C GLU A 50 -2.30 -4.54 -3.79
N GLU A 51 -1.31 -3.71 -4.09
CA GLU A 51 -1.50 -2.31 -4.51
C GLU A 51 -2.29 -2.20 -5.82
N ARG A 52 -2.02 -3.11 -6.76
CA ARG A 52 -2.81 -3.19 -7.98
C ARG A 52 -4.28 -3.52 -7.68
N MET A 53 -4.54 -4.42 -6.73
CA MET A 53 -5.90 -4.75 -6.29
C MET A 53 -6.57 -3.54 -5.62
N HIS A 54 -5.85 -2.76 -4.81
CA HIS A 54 -6.34 -1.50 -4.21
C HIS A 54 -6.79 -0.51 -5.28
N ALA A 55 -5.94 -0.27 -6.29
CA ALA A 55 -6.26 0.58 -7.42
C ALA A 55 -7.54 0.14 -8.13
N MET A 56 -7.68 -1.15 -8.40
CA MET A 56 -8.85 -1.71 -9.08
C MET A 56 -10.12 -1.61 -8.22
N LYS A 57 -10.01 -1.82 -6.90
CA LYS A 57 -11.13 -1.69 -5.96
C LYS A 57 -11.71 -0.28 -5.97
N ILE A 58 -10.85 0.74 -5.91
CA ILE A 58 -11.27 2.15 -6.02
C ILE A 58 -11.88 2.42 -7.40
N SER A 59 -11.25 1.94 -8.48
CA SER A 59 -11.74 2.13 -9.86
C SER A 59 -13.15 1.57 -10.03
N HIS A 60 -13.42 0.38 -9.53
CA HIS A 60 -14.75 -0.23 -9.58
C HIS A 60 -15.77 0.56 -8.77
N TYR A 61 -15.39 1.05 -7.58
CA TYR A 61 -16.28 1.88 -6.77
C TYR A 61 -16.67 3.18 -7.48
N VAL A 62 -15.68 3.93 -8.03
CA VAL A 62 -15.95 5.17 -8.78
C VAL A 62 -16.94 4.93 -9.92
N ASN A 63 -16.73 3.88 -10.71
CA ASN A 63 -17.62 3.53 -11.82
C ASN A 63 -19.02 3.12 -11.34
N ALA A 64 -19.11 2.27 -10.30
CA ALA A 64 -20.38 1.83 -9.74
C ALA A 64 -21.20 2.99 -9.14
N ALA A 65 -20.52 3.98 -8.56
CA ALA A 65 -21.14 5.19 -8.01
C ALA A 65 -21.53 6.22 -9.10
N GLY A 66 -21.22 5.92 -10.37
CA GLY A 66 -21.55 6.77 -11.52
C GLY A 66 -20.58 7.93 -11.73
N GLY A 67 -19.39 7.87 -11.14
CA GLY A 67 -18.31 8.81 -11.37
C GLY A 67 -17.52 8.51 -12.64
N THR A 68 -16.67 9.44 -13.06
CA THR A 68 -15.71 9.25 -14.16
C THR A 68 -14.33 9.02 -13.58
N LEU A 69 -13.65 7.95 -14.01
CA LEU A 69 -12.30 7.63 -13.61
C LEU A 69 -11.29 8.32 -14.54
N GLU A 70 -10.40 9.13 -13.99
CA GLU A 70 -9.34 9.82 -14.72
C GLU A 70 -7.98 9.59 -14.02
N ILE A 71 -7.21 8.63 -14.54
CA ILE A 71 -5.89 8.32 -13.96
C ILE A 71 -4.85 9.28 -14.54
N GLN A 72 -4.15 9.97 -13.65
CA GLN A 72 -3.05 10.87 -14.01
C GLN A 72 -1.78 10.09 -14.39
N ALA A 73 -0.81 10.77 -15.01
CA ALA A 73 0.50 10.17 -15.30
C ALA A 73 1.18 9.70 -14.00
N ILE A 74 1.66 8.46 -14.00
CA ILE A 74 2.33 7.84 -12.86
C ILE A 74 3.82 8.20 -12.94
N PRO A 75 4.42 8.83 -11.90
CA PRO A 75 5.83 9.17 -11.87
C PRO A 75 6.72 7.92 -11.93
N LYS A 76 7.93 8.08 -12.49
CA LYS A 76 8.95 7.04 -12.46
C LYS A 76 9.36 6.75 -11.01
N GLY A 77 9.36 5.48 -10.63
CA GLY A 77 9.83 5.01 -9.34
C GLY A 77 11.36 4.97 -9.21
N LYS A 78 11.84 4.68 -8.00
CA LYS A 78 13.25 4.50 -7.65
C LYS A 78 13.62 3.01 -7.78
N ALA A 79 14.69 2.70 -8.52
CA ALA A 79 15.13 1.33 -8.81
C ALA A 79 16.41 0.92 -8.06
N ASP A 80 17.22 1.88 -7.60
CA ASP A 80 18.50 1.60 -6.97
C ASP A 80 18.53 2.15 -5.54
N PHE A 81 19.06 1.33 -4.62
CA PHE A 81 19.14 1.63 -3.20
C PHE A 81 20.53 1.31 -2.66
N ALA A 82 21.01 2.09 -1.71
CA ALA A 82 22.30 1.87 -1.08
C ALA A 82 22.29 0.69 -0.10
N SER A 83 21.11 0.29 0.38
CA SER A 83 20.93 -0.83 1.32
C SER A 83 19.48 -1.33 1.35
N ALA A 84 19.28 -2.54 1.86
CA ALA A 84 17.97 -3.09 2.16
C ALA A 84 17.18 -2.20 3.14
N GLU A 85 17.87 -1.58 4.10
CA GLU A 85 17.25 -0.64 5.05
C GLU A 85 16.67 0.58 4.32
N GLU A 86 17.42 1.19 3.39
CA GLU A 86 16.92 2.31 2.59
C GLU A 86 15.72 1.91 1.74
N ALA A 87 15.77 0.72 1.13
CA ALA A 87 14.69 0.20 0.31
C ALA A 87 13.39 0.04 1.11
N VAL A 88 13.45 -0.58 2.29
CA VAL A 88 12.28 -0.78 3.15
C VAL A 88 11.84 0.52 3.83
N GLN A 89 12.76 1.44 4.14
CA GLN A 89 12.40 2.77 4.64
C GLN A 89 11.59 3.56 3.62
N LEU A 90 11.92 3.43 2.33
CA LEU A 90 11.12 4.03 1.26
C LEU A 90 9.71 3.44 1.24
N ALA A 91 9.56 2.11 1.35
CA ALA A 91 8.28 1.45 1.41
C ALA A 91 7.44 1.94 2.61
N LEU A 92 8.00 1.98 3.81
CA LEU A 92 7.32 2.50 5.00
C LEU A 92 6.87 3.96 4.81
N ASN A 93 7.72 4.82 4.24
CA ASN A 93 7.36 6.22 3.98
C ASN A 93 6.24 6.34 2.95
N TRP A 94 6.18 5.41 2.00
CA TRP A 94 5.09 5.34 1.03
C TRP A 94 3.77 5.02 1.73
N GLU A 95 3.72 3.96 2.55
CA GLU A 95 2.50 3.58 3.29
C GLU A 95 2.02 4.69 4.23
N LEU A 96 2.93 5.38 4.92
CA LEU A 96 2.58 6.55 5.73
C LEU A 96 1.99 7.69 4.88
N THR A 97 2.39 7.80 3.63
CA THR A 97 1.84 8.79 2.70
C THR A 97 0.46 8.37 2.22
N VAL A 98 0.28 7.11 1.82
CA VAL A 98 -1.03 6.55 1.44
C VAL A 98 -2.02 6.66 2.60
N THR A 99 -1.60 6.38 3.83
CA THR A 99 -2.44 6.55 5.03
C THR A 99 -3.00 7.98 5.14
N ARG A 100 -2.16 9.00 4.92
CA ARG A 100 -2.63 10.40 4.91
C ARG A 100 -3.63 10.66 3.79
N GLN A 101 -3.35 10.15 2.59
CA GLN A 101 -4.22 10.30 1.42
C GLN A 101 -5.59 9.64 1.65
N ILE A 102 -5.63 8.44 2.22
CA ILE A 102 -6.88 7.77 2.60
C ILE A 102 -7.66 8.58 3.64
N ASN A 103 -7.00 9.12 4.66
CA ASN A 103 -7.63 9.98 5.65
C ASN A 103 -8.21 11.26 5.02
N ASP A 104 -7.53 11.85 4.03
CA ASP A 104 -8.03 13.01 3.30
C ASP A 104 -9.30 12.66 2.50
N LEU A 105 -9.35 11.48 1.86
CA LEU A 105 -10.55 10.97 1.17
C LEU A 105 -11.72 10.78 2.14
N VAL A 106 -11.47 10.19 3.32
CA VAL A 106 -12.47 10.06 4.39
C VAL A 106 -12.98 11.44 4.82
N GLY A 107 -12.07 12.42 4.96
CA GLY A 107 -12.43 13.80 5.29
C GLY A 107 -13.37 14.43 4.25
N ILE A 108 -13.13 14.21 2.96
CA ILE A 108 -14.03 14.66 1.88
C ILE A 108 -15.41 13.99 2.02
N ALA A 109 -15.45 12.67 2.19
CA ALA A 109 -16.70 11.93 2.33
C ALA A 109 -17.53 12.36 3.55
N ILE A 110 -16.86 12.70 4.66
CA ILE A 110 -17.53 13.24 5.86
C ILE A 110 -18.15 14.61 5.59
N VAL A 111 -17.39 15.53 5.01
CA VAL A 111 -17.86 16.90 4.69
C VAL A 111 -19.05 16.87 3.73
N GLU A 112 -19.06 15.93 2.78
CA GLU A 112 -20.14 15.78 1.82
C GLU A 112 -21.30 14.93 2.34
N SER A 113 -21.22 14.39 3.57
CA SER A 113 -22.20 13.45 4.14
C SER A 113 -22.46 12.22 3.24
N ASP A 114 -21.41 11.79 2.51
CA ASP A 114 -21.44 10.61 1.65
C ASP A 114 -21.16 9.34 2.47
N HIS A 115 -22.22 8.78 3.04
CA HIS A 115 -22.12 7.58 3.87
C HIS A 115 -21.73 6.31 3.10
N LEU A 116 -21.99 6.25 1.78
CA LEU A 116 -21.55 5.13 0.94
C LEU A 116 -20.01 5.16 0.78
N ALA A 117 -19.47 6.35 0.49
CA ALA A 117 -18.04 6.53 0.39
C ALA A 117 -17.32 6.31 1.74
N GLN A 118 -17.90 6.82 2.85
CA GLN A 118 -17.35 6.55 4.18
C GLN A 118 -17.26 5.05 4.47
N ASN A 119 -18.33 4.30 4.23
CA ASN A 119 -18.34 2.84 4.43
C ASN A 119 -17.36 2.13 3.51
N PHE A 120 -17.24 2.54 2.25
CA PHE A 120 -16.25 2.00 1.32
C PHE A 120 -14.80 2.23 1.80
N LEU A 121 -14.51 3.43 2.29
CA LEU A 121 -13.16 3.82 2.72
C LEU A 121 -12.72 3.18 4.05
N VAL A 122 -13.66 2.71 4.89
CA VAL A 122 -13.34 2.00 6.15
C VAL A 122 -12.40 0.81 5.90
N TRP A 123 -12.62 0.08 4.80
CA TRP A 123 -11.73 -1.02 4.44
C TRP A 123 -10.29 -0.55 4.23
N PHE A 124 -10.08 0.56 3.50
CA PHE A 124 -8.75 1.12 3.27
C PHE A 124 -8.11 1.68 4.55
N VAL A 125 -8.90 2.24 5.45
CA VAL A 125 -8.39 2.70 6.77
C VAL A 125 -7.84 1.53 7.57
N ASN A 126 -8.54 0.38 7.58
CA ASN A 126 -8.07 -0.82 8.26
C ASN A 126 -6.84 -1.42 7.57
N GLU A 127 -6.84 -1.49 6.24
CA GLU A 127 -5.71 -1.99 5.46
C GLU A 127 -4.43 -1.19 5.74
N GLN A 128 -4.52 0.13 5.80
CA GLN A 128 -3.36 0.98 6.09
C GLN A 128 -2.74 0.74 7.47
N LEU A 129 -3.51 0.30 8.45
CA LEU A 129 -2.96 -0.12 9.76
C LEU A 129 -2.05 -1.35 9.59
N GLU A 130 -2.48 -2.31 8.78
CA GLU A 130 -1.71 -3.53 8.51
C GLU A 130 -0.47 -3.22 7.67
N GLU A 131 -0.60 -2.41 6.62
CA GLU A 131 0.49 -2.04 5.72
C GLU A 131 1.63 -1.31 6.46
N VAL A 132 1.29 -0.27 7.20
CA VAL A 132 2.29 0.48 7.99
C VAL A 132 2.95 -0.41 9.04
N SER A 133 2.15 -1.21 9.78
CA SER A 133 2.67 -2.12 10.80
C SER A 133 3.62 -3.16 10.21
N SER A 134 3.27 -3.71 9.05
CA SER A 134 4.03 -4.72 8.32
C SER A 134 5.39 -4.18 7.83
N MET A 135 5.40 -2.99 7.23
CA MET A 135 6.65 -2.34 6.77
C MET A 135 7.54 -1.87 7.93
N ASP A 136 6.94 -1.33 9.01
CA ASP A 136 7.69 -0.95 10.22
C ASP A 136 8.35 -2.16 10.90
N MET A 137 7.63 -3.29 10.97
CA MET A 137 8.18 -4.54 11.52
C MET A 137 9.34 -5.06 10.67
N LEU A 138 9.20 -5.04 9.34
CA LEU A 138 10.27 -5.46 8.43
C LEU A 138 11.50 -4.56 8.56
N LEU A 139 11.31 -3.25 8.60
CA LEU A 139 12.41 -2.28 8.79
C LEU A 139 13.16 -2.54 10.10
N LYS A 140 12.44 -2.69 11.21
CA LYS A 140 13.04 -3.01 12.52
C LYS A 140 13.78 -4.35 12.52
N THR A 141 13.29 -5.34 11.78
CA THR A 141 13.94 -6.64 11.63
C THR A 141 15.28 -6.49 10.91
N ILE A 142 15.33 -5.73 9.81
CA ILE A 142 16.56 -5.44 9.07
C ILE A 142 17.57 -4.68 9.96
N GLN A 143 17.11 -3.66 10.65
CA GLN A 143 17.96 -2.88 11.57
C GLN A 143 18.59 -3.73 12.67
N ARG A 144 17.80 -4.64 13.28
CA ARG A 144 18.29 -5.56 14.33
C ARG A 144 19.26 -6.60 13.80
N ALA A 145 19.13 -7.00 12.53
CA ALA A 145 20.01 -7.98 11.91
C ALA A 145 21.44 -7.45 11.65
N LYS A 146 21.66 -6.12 11.70
CA LYS A 146 22.98 -5.48 11.56
C LYS A 146 23.77 -5.97 10.35
N GLY A 147 23.10 -6.12 9.20
CA GLY A 147 23.70 -6.57 7.94
C GLY A 147 23.64 -8.08 7.69
N ASP A 148 23.19 -8.89 8.65
CA ASP A 148 22.94 -10.32 8.44
C ASP A 148 21.61 -10.54 7.71
N MET A 149 21.62 -10.33 6.40
CA MET A 149 20.41 -10.42 5.57
C MET A 149 19.90 -11.86 5.40
N LEU A 150 20.75 -12.88 5.55
CA LEU A 150 20.30 -14.27 5.53
C LEU A 150 19.40 -14.58 6.73
N ARG A 151 19.70 -14.00 7.88
CA ARG A 151 18.83 -14.11 9.06
C ARG A 151 17.50 -13.39 8.87
N VAL A 152 17.50 -12.26 8.15
CA VAL A 152 16.24 -11.56 7.78
C VAL A 152 15.39 -12.43 6.88
N GLU A 153 15.97 -13.03 5.83
CA GLU A 153 15.30 -13.96 4.93
C GLU A 153 14.67 -15.14 5.69
N GLU A 154 15.46 -15.75 6.59
CA GLU A 154 14.97 -16.87 7.41
C GLU A 154 13.80 -16.44 8.31
N TYR A 155 13.89 -15.28 8.96
CA TYR A 155 12.82 -14.75 9.81
C TYR A 155 11.55 -14.49 9.00
N VAL A 156 11.65 -13.78 7.86
CA VAL A 156 10.51 -13.46 6.99
C VAL A 156 9.85 -14.73 6.45
N SER A 157 10.65 -15.72 6.02
CA SER A 157 10.13 -17.01 5.54
C SER A 157 9.33 -17.78 6.61
N ARG A 158 9.75 -17.72 7.88
CA ARG A 158 9.10 -18.42 9.00
C ARG A 158 7.87 -17.70 9.52
N SER A 159 7.87 -16.36 9.52
CA SER A 159 6.77 -15.56 10.08
C SER A 159 5.56 -15.49 9.16
N GLY A 160 5.67 -16.03 7.94
CA GLY A 160 4.67 -15.79 6.90
C GLY A 160 4.55 -14.27 6.68
N ALA A 161 4.86 -13.77 5.56
CA ALA A 161 5.16 -12.35 5.28
C ALA A 161 4.12 -11.30 5.77
N ARG A 162 3.07 -11.70 6.46
CA ARG A 162 1.99 -10.84 6.95
C ARG A 162 2.02 -10.73 8.48
N ALA A 163 1.78 -9.53 9.00
CA ALA A 163 1.41 -9.36 10.41
C ALA A 163 0.18 -10.24 10.73
N PRO A 164 0.05 -10.78 11.95
CA PRO A 164 -1.15 -11.54 12.31
C PRO A 164 -2.36 -10.64 12.05
N GLU A 165 -3.34 -11.16 11.33
CA GLU A 165 -4.63 -10.48 11.14
C GLU A 165 -5.07 -9.94 12.48
N SER A 166 -5.21 -8.63 12.59
CA SER A 166 -5.80 -8.03 13.77
C SER A 166 -7.23 -8.57 13.83
N GLY A 167 -7.53 -9.42 14.82
CA GLY A 167 -8.82 -10.05 15.01
C GLY A 167 -9.92 -9.06 15.40
N LEU A 168 -10.04 -7.98 14.64
CA LEU A 168 -11.16 -7.07 14.65
C LEU A 168 -12.15 -7.55 13.58
N GLU A 169 -12.85 -8.66 13.91
CA GLU A 169 -14.11 -8.94 13.24
C GLU A 169 -15.00 -7.70 13.36
N PRO A 170 -15.58 -7.20 12.25
CA PRO A 170 -16.59 -6.16 12.34
C PRO A 170 -17.76 -6.78 13.11
N GLY A 171 -18.06 -6.20 14.26
CA GLY A 171 -19.10 -6.65 15.17
C GLY A 171 -20.43 -6.93 14.46
N ALA A 172 -21.01 -8.06 14.81
CA ALA A 172 -22.34 -8.53 14.43
C ALA A 172 -23.44 -7.53 14.81
#